data_7650b0fa5fbac4018536ddc618f0b264
#
_entry.id   7650b0fa5fbac4018536ddc618f0b264
#
_cell.length_a   1.000
_cell.length_b   1.000
_cell.length_c   1.000
_cell.angle_alpha   90.00
_cell.angle_beta   90.00
_cell.angle_gamma   90.00
#
_symmetry.space_group_name_H-M   'P 1'
#
loop_
_entity.id
_entity.type
_entity.pdbx_description
1 polymer ?
#
loop_
_entity_poly.entity_id
_entity_poly.type
_entity_poly.pdbx_seq_one_letter_code
_entity_poly.pdbx_strand_id
1 'polypeptide(L)'
;DLSFKKIDEVNFEYSIKILENFLNTGGIAHGGFIATIADTGMGNAAHITAGNKRCVTINLDIKFISAGKLNEKLVGKVKVLKKTKSLVFISSEIFGAEKIVATASGTWKIL
;
A
#
# COMPACT_ATOMS: atom_id res chain seq x y z
N ASP A 1 0.75 -6.53 12.52
CA ASP A 1 -0.28 -5.50 12.42
C ASP A 1 0.18 -4.35 11.56
N LEU A 2 -0.66 -3.94 10.64
CA LEU A 2 -0.37 -2.83 9.73
C LEU A 2 -0.57 -1.51 10.47
N SER A 3 0.49 -0.69 10.49
CA SER A 3 0.40 0.68 11.00
C SER A 3 0.08 1.62 9.85
N PHE A 4 -0.72 2.64 10.11
CA PHE A 4 -1.14 3.59 9.09
C PHE A 4 -1.19 4.99 9.69
N LYS A 5 -0.70 5.98 8.94
CA LYS A 5 -0.78 7.37 9.38
C LYS A 5 -0.93 8.32 8.20
N LYS A 6 -1.62 9.42 8.47
CA LYS A 6 -1.74 10.55 7.55
C LYS A 6 -0.54 11.47 7.77
N ILE A 7 0.17 11.82 6.70
CA ILE A 7 1.29 12.76 6.76
C ILE A 7 0.78 14.18 6.49
N ASP A 8 0.02 14.35 5.41
CA ASP A 8 -0.64 15.59 5.06
C ASP A 8 -1.88 15.27 4.20
N GLU A 9 -2.44 16.26 3.52
CA GLU A 9 -3.70 16.06 2.78
C GLU A 9 -3.60 15.06 1.63
N VAL A 10 -2.40 14.82 1.09
CA VAL A 10 -2.22 13.93 -0.06
C VAL A 10 -1.19 12.82 0.19
N ASN A 11 -0.49 12.86 1.31
CA ASN A 11 0.55 11.88 1.64
C ASN A 11 0.18 11.08 2.87
N PHE A 12 0.35 9.75 2.78
CA PHE A 12 0.07 8.81 3.86
C PHE A 12 1.20 7.78 3.91
N GLU A 13 1.30 7.06 5.02
CA GLU A 13 2.24 5.95 5.16
C GLU A 13 1.58 4.77 5.82
N TYR A 14 1.97 3.59 5.40
CA TYR A 14 1.66 2.36 6.12
C TYR A 14 2.95 1.57 6.32
N SER A 15 2.98 0.72 7.34
CA SER A 15 4.15 -0.10 7.59
C SER A 15 3.78 -1.39 8.29
N ILE A 16 4.59 -2.42 8.05
CA ILE A 16 4.43 -3.71 8.68
C ILE A 16 5.77 -4.44 8.65
N LYS A 17 6.04 -5.21 9.71
CA LYS A 17 7.21 -6.07 9.76
C LYS A 17 6.93 -7.38 9.03
N ILE A 18 7.88 -7.84 8.22
CA ILE A 18 7.75 -9.13 7.54
C ILE A 18 7.99 -10.25 8.57
N LEU A 19 6.93 -11.01 8.85
CA LEU A 19 6.97 -12.15 9.75
C LEU A 19 7.12 -13.44 8.95
N GLU A 20 7.48 -14.51 9.64
CA GLU A 20 7.75 -15.81 9.02
C GLU A 20 6.58 -16.34 8.20
N ASN A 21 5.35 -16.16 8.70
CA ASN A 21 4.15 -16.63 7.99
C ASN A 21 3.80 -15.83 6.73
N PHE A 22 4.51 -14.74 6.46
CA PHE A 22 4.33 -13.96 5.23
C PHE A 22 5.31 -14.36 4.11
N LEU A 23 6.19 -15.31 4.40
CA LEU A 23 7.21 -15.74 3.44
C LEU A 23 6.66 -16.80 2.50
N ASN A 24 7.17 -16.78 1.25
CA ASN A 24 6.90 -17.86 0.31
C ASN A 24 7.93 -19.00 0.50
N THR A 25 7.86 -20.02 -0.34
CA THR A 25 8.78 -21.16 -0.26
C THR A 25 10.24 -20.79 -0.54
N GLY A 26 10.48 -19.66 -1.19
CA GLY A 26 11.83 -19.13 -1.44
C GLY A 26 12.39 -18.31 -0.30
N GLY A 27 11.67 -18.16 0.80
CA GLY A 27 12.15 -17.42 1.97
C GLY A 27 12.07 -15.91 1.86
N ILE A 28 11.28 -15.39 0.94
CA ILE A 28 11.05 -13.95 0.80
C ILE A 28 9.56 -13.65 0.91
N ALA A 29 9.22 -12.38 1.18
CA ALA A 29 7.83 -11.99 1.34
C ALA A 29 7.01 -12.37 0.11
N HIS A 30 5.88 -13.02 0.36
CA HIS A 30 4.97 -13.45 -0.69
C HIS A 30 4.38 -12.23 -1.42
N GLY A 31 4.35 -12.30 -2.76
CA GLY A 31 3.78 -11.20 -3.56
C GLY A 31 2.33 -10.88 -3.18
N GLY A 32 1.55 -11.91 -2.86
CA GLY A 32 0.17 -11.73 -2.39
C GLY A 32 0.09 -10.96 -1.07
N PHE A 33 1.06 -11.16 -0.18
CA PHE A 33 1.15 -10.39 1.06
C PHE A 33 1.41 -8.92 0.76
N ILE A 34 2.39 -8.63 -0.12
CA ILE A 34 2.70 -7.26 -0.52
C ILE A 34 1.49 -6.60 -1.19
N ALA A 35 0.78 -7.32 -2.05
CA ALA A 35 -0.43 -6.82 -2.68
C ALA A 35 -1.51 -6.48 -1.65
N THR A 36 -1.67 -7.32 -0.64
CA THR A 36 -2.67 -7.11 0.42
C THR A 36 -2.38 -5.86 1.22
N ILE A 37 -1.13 -5.64 1.64
CA ILE A 37 -0.79 -4.45 2.43
C ILE A 37 -0.89 -3.18 1.58
N ALA A 38 -0.55 -3.25 0.31
CA ALA A 38 -0.70 -2.11 -0.60
C ALA A 38 -2.19 -1.75 -0.75
N ASP A 39 -3.04 -2.73 -1.01
CA ASP A 39 -4.47 -2.51 -1.15
C ASP A 39 -5.07 -1.93 0.13
N THR A 40 -4.70 -2.46 1.28
CA THR A 40 -5.21 -1.99 2.58
C THR A 40 -4.73 -0.58 2.87
N GLY A 41 -3.44 -0.31 2.72
CA GLY A 41 -2.87 1.02 3.02
C GLY A 41 -3.37 2.09 2.07
N MET A 42 -3.40 1.80 0.79
CA MET A 42 -3.90 2.74 -0.21
C MET A 42 -5.42 2.94 -0.07
N GLY A 43 -6.15 1.86 0.24
CA GLY A 43 -7.59 1.93 0.49
C GLY A 43 -7.93 2.78 1.70
N ASN A 44 -7.12 2.71 2.77
CA ASN A 44 -7.28 3.59 3.93
C ASN A 44 -7.09 5.06 3.53
N ALA A 45 -6.09 5.34 2.69
CA ALA A 45 -5.87 6.70 2.18
C ALA A 45 -7.07 7.18 1.35
N ALA A 46 -7.62 6.30 0.50
CA ALA A 46 -8.81 6.62 -0.29
C ALA A 46 -9.99 6.98 0.62
N HIS A 47 -10.22 6.17 1.64
CA HIS A 47 -11.29 6.38 2.61
C HIS A 47 -11.21 7.75 3.27
N ILE A 48 -10.03 8.09 3.77
CA ILE A 48 -9.82 9.40 4.44
C ILE A 48 -9.98 10.55 3.44
N THR A 49 -9.38 10.41 2.26
CA THR A 49 -9.47 11.44 1.21
C THR A 49 -10.91 11.67 0.76
N ALA A 50 -11.73 10.62 0.79
CA ALA A 50 -13.15 10.70 0.41
C ALA A 50 -14.04 11.25 1.53
N GLY A 51 -13.47 11.79 2.60
CA GLY A 51 -14.23 12.30 3.73
C GLY A 51 -14.81 11.18 4.59
N ASN A 52 -14.06 10.12 4.78
CA ASN A 52 -14.42 8.93 5.55
C ASN A 52 -15.59 8.14 4.94
N LYS A 53 -15.74 8.22 3.63
CA LYS A 53 -16.73 7.41 2.91
C LYS A 53 -16.12 6.07 2.53
N ARG A 54 -16.98 5.06 2.39
CA ARG A 54 -16.53 3.74 1.95
C ARG A 54 -16.02 3.85 0.52
N CYS A 55 -14.92 3.16 0.26
CA CYS A 55 -14.33 3.06 -1.07
C CYS A 55 -14.07 1.59 -1.40
N VAL A 56 -14.18 1.26 -2.69
CA VAL A 56 -13.83 -0.08 -3.16
C VAL A 56 -12.76 0.04 -4.22
N THR A 57 -11.85 -0.93 -4.23
CA THR A 57 -10.76 -1.00 -5.20
C THR A 57 -11.33 -1.38 -6.56
N ILE A 58 -11.10 -0.52 -7.57
CA ILE A 58 -11.47 -0.82 -8.95
C ILE A 58 -10.33 -1.56 -9.63
N ASN A 59 -9.11 -1.05 -9.46
CA ASN A 59 -7.93 -1.72 -9.96
C ASN A 59 -6.74 -1.46 -9.05
N LEU A 60 -5.78 -2.37 -9.11
CA LEU A 60 -4.53 -2.26 -8.37
C LEU A 60 -3.45 -2.90 -9.24
N ASP A 61 -2.46 -2.09 -9.60
CA ASP A 61 -1.34 -2.53 -10.43
C ASP A 61 -0.08 -2.50 -9.58
N ILE A 62 0.61 -3.63 -9.47
CA ILE A 62 1.81 -3.74 -8.63
C ILE A 62 2.97 -4.25 -9.45
N LYS A 63 4.12 -3.60 -9.25
CA LYS A 63 5.40 -4.08 -9.79
C LYS A 63 6.26 -4.52 -8.62
N PHE A 64 6.70 -5.77 -8.65
CA PHE A 64 7.59 -6.34 -7.65
C PHE A 64 9.02 -6.12 -8.13
N ILE A 65 9.78 -5.35 -7.38
CA ILE A 65 11.10 -4.86 -7.83
C ILE A 65 12.24 -5.59 -7.14
N SER A 66 12.17 -5.77 -5.82
CA SER A 66 13.19 -6.51 -5.08
C SER A 66 12.56 -7.29 -3.94
N ALA A 67 13.31 -8.24 -3.38
CA ALA A 67 12.80 -9.15 -2.37
C ALA A 67 12.66 -8.45 -1.02
N GLY A 68 11.52 -8.69 -0.35
CA GLY A 68 11.37 -8.36 1.06
C GLY A 68 11.76 -9.58 1.89
N LYS A 69 12.57 -9.36 2.92
CA LYS A 69 13.14 -10.45 3.73
C LYS A 69 12.59 -10.45 5.14
N LEU A 70 12.71 -11.61 5.78
CA LEU A 70 12.29 -11.79 7.17
C LEU A 70 12.84 -10.67 8.06
N ASN A 71 11.97 -10.16 8.92
CA ASN A 71 12.26 -9.11 9.89
C ASN A 71 12.50 -7.72 9.32
N GLU A 72 12.52 -7.55 8.01
CA GLU A 72 12.54 -6.20 7.44
C GLU A 72 11.20 -5.52 7.69
N LYS A 73 11.25 -4.21 7.94
CA LYS A 73 10.04 -3.39 8.03
C LYS A 73 9.74 -2.83 6.64
N LEU A 74 8.58 -3.18 6.11
CA LEU A 74 8.09 -2.58 4.87
C LEU A 74 7.40 -1.27 5.20
N VAL A 75 7.76 -0.23 4.46
CA VAL A 75 7.14 1.08 4.59
C VAL A 75 6.57 1.49 3.23
N GLY A 76 5.26 1.63 3.17
CA GLY A 76 4.58 2.12 1.97
C GLY A 76 4.36 3.62 2.06
N LYS A 77 4.92 4.37 1.12
CA LYS A 77 4.69 5.80 1.01
C LYS A 77 3.63 6.03 -0.04
N VAL A 78 2.52 6.63 0.38
CA VAL A 78 1.31 6.76 -0.43
C VAL A 78 1.12 8.20 -0.82
N LYS A 79 0.79 8.43 -2.09
CA LYS A 79 0.43 9.75 -2.58
C LYS A 79 -0.91 9.69 -3.32
N VAL A 80 -1.86 10.53 -2.89
CA VAL A 80 -3.10 10.72 -3.60
C VAL A 80 -2.82 11.65 -4.79
N LEU A 81 -3.01 11.13 -5.99
CA LEU A 81 -2.73 11.87 -7.23
C LEU A 81 -3.88 12.77 -7.60
N LYS A 82 -5.11 12.30 -7.44
CA LYS A 82 -6.30 13.05 -7.76
C LYS A 82 -7.52 12.43 -7.08
N LYS A 83 -8.40 13.29 -6.59
CA LYS A 83 -9.74 12.91 -6.14
C LYS A 83 -10.75 13.58 -7.06
N THR A 84 -11.70 12.80 -7.58
CA THR A 84 -12.86 13.32 -8.29
C THR A 84 -14.10 13.11 -7.41
N LYS A 85 -15.27 13.42 -7.93
CA LYS A 85 -16.52 13.22 -7.21
C LYS A 85 -16.73 11.74 -6.83
N SER A 86 -16.29 10.81 -7.67
CA SER A 86 -16.56 9.38 -7.49
C SER A 86 -15.32 8.50 -7.44
N LEU A 87 -14.13 9.03 -7.71
CA LEU A 87 -12.90 8.24 -7.81
C LEU A 87 -11.74 8.88 -7.06
N VAL A 88 -10.82 8.03 -6.56
CA VAL A 88 -9.55 8.46 -5.98
C VAL A 88 -8.44 7.70 -6.69
N PHE A 89 -7.48 8.43 -7.24
CA PHE A 89 -6.31 7.87 -7.93
C PHE A 89 -5.10 7.98 -7.01
N ILE A 90 -4.43 6.86 -6.74
CA ILE A 90 -3.39 6.79 -5.71
C ILE A 90 -2.18 6.00 -6.22
N SER A 91 -0.99 6.44 -5.83
CA SER A 91 0.23 5.68 -6.05
C SER A 91 0.94 5.41 -4.73
N SER A 92 1.79 4.39 -4.72
CA SER A 92 2.57 4.03 -3.54
C SER A 92 3.92 3.44 -3.95
N GLU A 93 4.93 3.77 -3.15
CA GLU A 93 6.24 3.12 -3.22
C GLU A 93 6.46 2.38 -1.91
N ILE A 94 6.85 1.10 -1.99
CA ILE A 94 7.06 0.26 -0.82
C ILE A 94 8.54 -0.01 -0.67
N PHE A 95 9.10 0.39 0.46
CA PHE A 95 10.52 0.26 0.79
C PHE A 95 10.72 -0.78 1.88
N GLY A 96 11.86 -1.48 1.78
CA GLY A 96 12.33 -2.36 2.84
C GLY A 96 13.84 -2.25 2.91
N ALA A 97 14.40 -2.08 4.11
CA ALA A 97 15.85 -2.00 4.32
C ALA A 97 16.54 -1.04 3.32
N GLU A 98 15.98 0.16 3.14
CA GLU A 98 16.53 1.24 2.31
C GLU A 98 16.53 0.95 0.80
N LYS A 99 15.80 -0.06 0.35
CA LYS A 99 15.64 -0.35 -1.08
C LYS A 99 14.17 -0.38 -1.43
N ILE A 100 13.86 -0.09 -2.69
CA ILE A 100 12.50 -0.21 -3.15
C ILE A 100 12.15 -1.69 -3.39
N VAL A 101 11.06 -2.13 -2.79
CA VAL A 101 10.59 -3.53 -2.90
C VAL A 101 9.51 -3.64 -3.96
N ALA A 102 8.62 -2.67 -4.02
CA ALA A 102 7.52 -2.68 -4.97
C ALA A 102 6.99 -1.27 -5.19
N THR A 103 6.32 -1.09 -6.31
CA THR A 103 5.50 0.10 -6.56
C THR A 103 4.08 -0.35 -6.85
N ALA A 104 3.12 0.51 -6.52
CA ALA A 104 1.72 0.23 -6.76
C ALA A 104 1.02 1.48 -7.25
N SER A 105 0.01 1.30 -8.08
CA SER A 105 -0.92 2.36 -8.43
C SER A 105 -2.31 1.77 -8.54
N GLY A 106 -3.32 2.57 -8.25
CA GLY A 106 -4.66 2.05 -8.28
C GLY A 106 -5.72 3.14 -8.27
N THR A 107 -6.95 2.69 -8.41
CA THR A 107 -8.13 3.53 -8.45
C THR A 107 -9.17 2.97 -7.49
N TRP A 108 -9.75 3.84 -6.68
CA TRP A 108 -10.79 3.49 -5.73
C TRP A 108 -12.06 4.24 -6.07
N LYS A 109 -13.18 3.52 -6.03
CA LYS A 109 -14.49 4.12 -6.24
C LYS A 109 -15.08 4.53 -4.88
N ILE A 110 -15.54 5.77 -4.80
CA ILE A 110 -16.24 6.28 -3.61
C ILE A 110 -17.71 5.83 -3.69
N LEU A 111 -18.17 5.17 -2.66
CA LEU A 111 -19.55 4.68 -2.60
C LEU A 111 -20.52 5.67 -1.99
#